data_1b588122c3fdab8d0c1eade1a06f289b
#
_entry.id   1b588122c3fdab8d0c1eade1a06f289b
#
_cell.length_a   1.000
_cell.length_b   1.000
_cell.length_c   1.000
_cell.angle_alpha   90.00
_cell.angle_beta   90.00
_cell.angle_gamma   90.00
#
_symmetry.space_group_name_H-M   'P 1'
#
loop_
_entity.id
_entity.type
_entity.pdbx_description
1 polymer ?
#
loop_
_entity_poly.entity_id
_entity_poly.type
_entity_poly.pdbx_seq_one_letter_code
_entity_poly.pdbx_strand_id
1 'polypeptide(L)'
;MQHKIFPALLTAGIVALTATPASALEHGEPAQDSAESRTVAQLKIGRVGSFGDCTGTLVAAQWVLTARHCLESVNNEGTQARINGTTYDADSWALSPLSDAALLHLTVPVTDTKPAEISTQVPEPGKRGTLYGWSSSSS
;
A
#
# COMPACT_ATOMS: atom_id res chain seq x y z
N MET A 1 -31.44 -25.04 34.71
CA MET A 1 -31.26 -24.58 34.47
C MET A 1 -30.84 -23.89 33.84
N GLN A 2 -30.46 -23.70 33.68
CA GLN A 2 -30.14 -23.21 33.30
C GLN A 2 -29.74 -22.40 32.88
N HIS A 3 -29.62 -22.08 32.68
CA HIS A 3 -29.40 -21.32 32.28
C HIS A 3 -28.69 -20.77 31.97
N LYS A 4 -28.31 -20.72 31.89
CA LYS A 4 -27.65 -20.25 31.84
C LYS A 4 -26.89 -19.97 30.95
N ILE A 5 -26.37 -19.81 30.68
CA ILE A 5 -25.75 -19.86 29.76
C ILE A 5 -25.70 -18.94 28.82
N PHE A 6 -26.31 -18.52 28.45
CA PHE A 6 -26.44 -17.70 27.57
C PHE A 6 -25.73 -16.53 27.57
N PRO A 7 -25.44 -15.96 28.47
CA PRO A 7 -24.79 -14.73 28.55
C PRO A 7 -23.54 -14.69 27.83
N ALA A 8 -22.87 -15.71 27.94
CA ALA A 8 -21.63 -15.76 27.35
C ALA A 8 -21.68 -15.55 25.91
N LEU A 9 -22.69 -16.01 25.35
CA LEU A 9 -22.79 -15.87 24.03
C LEU A 9 -22.87 -14.51 23.57
N LEU A 10 -23.50 -13.73 24.29
CA LEU A 10 -23.61 -12.41 23.92
C LEU A 10 -22.38 -11.71 23.85
N THR A 11 -21.52 -12.00 24.74
CA THR A 11 -20.25 -11.38 24.78
C THR A 11 -19.50 -11.66 23.51
N ALA A 12 -19.59 -12.85 23.06
CA ALA A 12 -18.88 -13.19 21.85
C ALA A 12 -19.43 -12.40 20.70
N GLY A 13 -20.71 -12.20 20.70
CA GLY A 13 -21.29 -11.45 19.65
C GLY A 13 -20.78 -10.04 19.59
N ILE A 14 -20.51 -9.48 20.71
CA ILE A 14 -20.01 -8.15 20.75
C ILE A 14 -18.67 -8.05 20.10
N VAL A 15 -17.86 -8.99 20.33
CA VAL A 15 -16.56 -8.97 19.73
C VAL A 15 -16.66 -8.99 18.23
N ALA A 16 -17.59 -9.70 17.73
CA ALA A 16 -17.73 -9.78 16.30
C ALA A 16 -18.14 -8.46 15.68
N LEU A 17 -18.62 -7.57 16.49
CA LEU A 17 -19.00 -6.29 15.96
C LEU A 17 -17.87 -5.32 15.84
N THR A 18 -16.70 -5.66 16.32
CA THR A 18 -15.60 -4.77 16.13
C THR A 18 -15.36 -4.59 14.67
N ALA A 19 -15.46 -3.39 14.24
CA ALA A 19 -15.27 -3.08 12.87
C ALA A 19 -13.85 -3.35 12.47
N THR A 20 -13.68 -4.02 11.37
CA THR A 20 -12.38 -4.12 10.76
C THR A 20 -12.18 -2.92 9.89
N PRO A 21 -11.00 -2.34 9.85
CA PRO A 21 -10.73 -1.25 8.94
C PRO A 21 -10.93 -1.74 7.51
N ALA A 22 -11.48 -0.88 6.70
CA ALA A 22 -11.59 -1.18 5.30
C ALA A 22 -10.20 -1.34 4.73
N SER A 23 -10.06 -2.21 3.79
CA SER A 23 -8.77 -2.55 3.22
C SER A 23 -8.89 -2.63 1.71
N ALA A 24 -7.81 -2.30 1.01
CA ALA A 24 -7.74 -2.47 -0.42
C ALA A 24 -7.74 -3.95 -0.80
N LEU A 25 -7.46 -4.80 0.17
CA LEU A 25 -7.43 -6.25 -0.01
C LEU A 25 -8.65 -6.83 0.66
N GLU A 26 -9.46 -7.52 -0.09
CA GLU A 26 -10.58 -8.24 0.47
C GLU A 26 -10.06 -9.31 1.44
N HIS A 27 -10.64 -9.37 2.63
CA HIS A 27 -10.19 -10.24 3.71
C HIS A 27 -8.76 -9.99 4.18
N GLY A 28 -8.24 -8.79 3.91
CA GLY A 28 -6.91 -8.41 4.39
C GLY A 28 -6.89 -8.12 5.89
N GLU A 29 -5.71 -8.14 6.47
CA GLU A 29 -5.46 -7.79 7.86
C GLU A 29 -4.57 -6.55 7.91
N PRO A 30 -4.64 -5.75 8.97
CA PRO A 30 -3.69 -4.67 9.14
C PRO A 30 -2.26 -5.22 9.16
N ALA A 31 -1.38 -4.62 8.38
CA ALA A 31 -0.01 -5.07 8.32
C ALA A 31 0.72 -4.70 9.61
N GLN A 32 1.56 -5.61 10.08
CA GLN A 32 2.44 -5.32 11.21
C GLN A 32 3.59 -4.45 10.74
N ASP A 33 4.10 -3.62 11.63
CA ASP A 33 5.26 -2.80 11.35
C ASP A 33 6.49 -3.69 11.18
N SER A 34 7.12 -3.60 10.01
CA SER A 34 8.30 -4.39 9.66
C SER A 34 9.12 -3.65 8.62
N ALA A 35 10.33 -4.12 8.38
CA ALA A 35 11.16 -3.55 7.33
C ALA A 35 10.46 -3.63 5.97
N GLU A 36 9.74 -4.70 5.72
CA GLU A 36 9.00 -4.84 4.48
C GLU A 36 7.82 -3.90 4.40
N SER A 37 6.98 -3.86 5.42
CA SER A 37 5.78 -3.02 5.38
C SER A 37 6.11 -1.53 5.31
N ARG A 38 7.25 -1.10 5.83
CA ARG A 38 7.68 0.29 5.74
C ARG A 38 8.01 0.73 4.33
N THR A 39 8.32 -0.19 3.43
CA THR A 39 8.61 0.15 2.04
C THR A 39 7.35 0.38 1.22
N VAL A 40 6.18 0.02 1.75
CA VAL A 40 4.92 0.11 1.04
C VAL A 40 4.40 1.54 1.05
N ALA A 41 4.34 2.13 -0.12
CA ALA A 41 3.95 3.54 -0.28
C ALA A 41 2.47 3.68 -0.58
N GLN A 42 1.83 4.62 0.10
CA GLN A 42 0.49 5.05 -0.26
C GLN A 42 0.63 6.18 -1.27
N LEU A 43 0.13 5.99 -2.46
CA LEU A 43 0.25 6.96 -3.53
C LEU A 43 -1.02 7.77 -3.70
N LYS A 44 -0.83 9.09 -3.77
CA LYS A 44 -1.87 10.02 -4.13
C LYS A 44 -1.50 10.54 -5.51
N ILE A 45 -2.26 10.17 -6.50
CA ILE A 45 -1.96 10.47 -7.89
C ILE A 45 -2.78 11.68 -8.34
N GLY A 46 -2.10 12.76 -8.69
CA GLY A 46 -2.75 13.95 -9.20
C GLY A 46 -3.32 13.70 -10.59
N ARG A 47 -4.57 14.10 -10.79
CA ARG A 47 -5.26 14.02 -12.06
C ARG A 47 -5.99 15.32 -12.30
N VAL A 48 -6.43 15.54 -13.52
CA VAL A 48 -7.18 16.76 -13.83
C VAL A 48 -8.49 16.74 -13.01
N GLY A 49 -8.59 17.66 -12.08
CA GLY A 49 -9.79 17.84 -11.25
C GLY A 49 -10.01 16.81 -10.16
N SER A 50 -9.07 15.89 -9.92
CA SER A 50 -9.26 14.85 -8.92
C SER A 50 -7.94 14.21 -8.50
N PHE A 51 -8.03 13.24 -7.59
CA PHE A 51 -6.89 12.42 -7.19
C PHE A 51 -7.29 10.94 -7.29
N GLY A 52 -6.31 10.12 -7.62
CA GLY A 52 -6.44 8.68 -7.56
C GLY A 52 -5.56 8.10 -6.46
N ASP A 53 -5.90 6.91 -6.02
CA ASP A 53 -5.14 6.19 -5.00
C ASP A 53 -4.50 4.95 -5.62
N CYS A 54 -3.24 4.73 -5.29
CA CYS A 54 -2.52 3.52 -5.67
C CYS A 54 -1.56 3.14 -4.56
N THR A 55 -1.00 1.95 -4.67
CA THR A 55 0.04 1.47 -3.78
C THR A 55 1.32 1.32 -4.59
N GLY A 56 2.44 1.64 -3.98
CA GLY A 56 3.75 1.44 -4.57
C GLY A 56 4.72 0.85 -3.56
N THR A 57 5.93 0.62 -4.00
CA THR A 57 7.02 0.08 -3.18
C THR A 57 8.26 0.92 -3.38
N LEU A 58 8.86 1.38 -2.30
CA LEU A 58 10.15 2.09 -2.37
C LEU A 58 11.22 1.09 -2.79
N VAL A 59 11.83 1.31 -3.94
CA VAL A 59 12.86 0.42 -4.50
C VAL A 59 14.23 1.07 -4.57
N ALA A 60 14.30 2.37 -4.38
CA ALA A 60 15.54 3.13 -4.23
C ALA A 60 15.20 4.39 -3.44
N ALA A 61 16.19 5.13 -2.98
CA ALA A 61 15.96 6.28 -2.09
C ALA A 61 14.97 7.32 -2.65
N GLN A 62 14.90 7.48 -3.95
CA GLN A 62 13.99 8.44 -4.59
C GLN A 62 13.08 7.81 -5.64
N TRP A 63 12.93 6.48 -5.62
CA TRP A 63 12.12 5.80 -6.62
C TRP A 63 11.11 4.84 -5.99
N VAL A 64 9.87 4.97 -6.43
CA VAL A 64 8.77 4.10 -6.02
C VAL A 64 8.26 3.33 -7.24
N LEU A 65 8.23 2.02 -7.13
CA LEU A 65 7.69 1.13 -8.16
C LEU A 65 6.19 1.02 -7.98
N THR A 66 5.44 1.16 -9.04
CA THR A 66 3.99 1.02 -9.03
C THR A 66 3.51 0.47 -10.37
N ALA A 67 2.21 0.40 -10.58
CA ALA A 67 1.64 -0.04 -11.83
C ALA A 67 1.60 1.10 -12.84
N ARG A 68 1.84 0.79 -14.11
CA ARG A 68 1.78 1.77 -15.18
C ARG A 68 0.40 2.44 -15.25
N HIS A 69 -0.68 1.67 -15.12
CA HIS A 69 -2.01 2.24 -15.20
C HIS A 69 -2.31 3.28 -14.11
N CYS A 70 -1.55 3.28 -13.01
CA CYS A 70 -1.68 4.30 -11.98
C CYS A 70 -1.15 5.65 -12.45
N LEU A 71 -0.18 5.67 -13.35
CA LEU A 71 0.51 6.89 -13.76
C LEU A 71 0.22 7.33 -15.20
N GLU A 72 -0.62 6.59 -15.94
CA GLU A 72 -0.91 6.94 -17.34
C GLU A 72 -1.62 8.28 -17.51
N SER A 73 -2.44 8.65 -16.54
CA SER A 73 -3.21 9.91 -16.60
C SER A 73 -2.79 10.89 -15.55
N VAL A 74 -1.57 10.75 -15.06
CA VAL A 74 -1.09 11.60 -13.98
C VAL A 74 -0.78 13.00 -14.50
N ASN A 75 -1.05 14.00 -13.66
CA ASN A 75 -0.44 15.29 -13.83
C ASN A 75 0.42 15.55 -12.59
N ASN A 76 1.32 16.48 -12.70
CA ASN A 76 2.34 16.68 -11.69
C ASN A 76 1.83 17.32 -10.41
N GLU A 77 0.67 17.96 -10.44
CA GLU A 77 0.19 18.71 -9.31
C GLU A 77 -0.32 17.81 -8.21
N GLY A 78 0.35 17.82 -7.09
CA GLY A 78 -0.10 17.13 -5.90
C GLY A 78 0.07 15.61 -5.92
N THR A 79 0.84 15.06 -6.87
CA THR A 79 1.20 13.64 -6.82
C THR A 79 2.23 13.44 -5.71
N GLN A 80 1.90 12.55 -4.79
CA GLN A 80 2.68 12.33 -3.57
C GLN A 80 2.74 10.85 -3.21
N ALA A 81 3.79 10.49 -2.49
CA ALA A 81 3.94 9.16 -1.90
C ALA A 81 4.10 9.31 -0.39
N ARG A 82 3.31 8.57 0.37
CA ARG A 82 3.47 8.50 1.81
C ARG A 82 4.18 7.21 2.15
N ILE A 83 5.34 7.32 2.77
CA ILE A 83 6.21 6.18 3.07
C ILE A 83 6.61 6.28 4.53
N ASN A 84 6.35 5.24 5.30
CA ASN A 84 6.67 5.17 6.72
C ASN A 84 6.21 6.44 7.47
N GLY A 85 5.00 6.89 7.15
CA GLY A 85 4.37 8.04 7.83
C GLY A 85 4.79 9.41 7.33
N THR A 86 5.73 9.51 6.40
CA THR A 86 6.19 10.78 5.85
C THR A 86 5.71 10.93 4.41
N THR A 87 5.23 12.11 4.05
CA THR A 87 4.76 12.41 2.71
C THR A 87 5.87 13.06 1.88
N TYR A 88 6.08 12.52 0.69
CA TYR A 88 7.08 13.00 -0.26
C TYR A 88 6.40 13.45 -1.54
N ASP A 89 6.82 14.60 -2.07
CA ASP A 89 6.32 15.06 -3.35
C ASP A 89 7.03 14.32 -4.48
N ALA A 90 6.31 14.08 -5.56
CA ALA A 90 6.86 13.48 -6.76
C ALA A 90 6.99 14.53 -7.87
N ASP A 91 8.02 14.42 -8.67
CA ASP A 91 8.31 15.40 -9.73
C ASP A 91 8.33 14.79 -11.13
N SER A 92 8.48 13.50 -11.25
CA SER A 92 8.54 12.84 -12.56
C SER A 92 8.25 11.36 -12.43
N TRP A 93 8.03 10.72 -13.55
CA TRP A 93 7.74 9.29 -13.61
C TRP A 93 8.18 8.71 -14.95
N ALA A 94 8.39 7.40 -14.96
CA ALA A 94 8.74 6.66 -16.16
C ALA A 94 7.81 5.46 -16.30
N LEU A 95 7.26 5.26 -17.46
CA LEU A 95 6.34 4.17 -17.75
C LEU A 95 7.08 3.07 -18.52
N SER A 96 6.90 1.83 -18.12
CA SER A 96 7.45 0.71 -18.87
C SER A 96 6.75 0.57 -20.22
N PRO A 97 7.46 0.42 -21.31
CA PRO A 97 6.83 0.17 -22.60
C PRO A 97 6.40 -1.29 -22.78
N LEU A 98 6.82 -2.17 -21.88
CA LEU A 98 6.64 -3.61 -22.05
C LEU A 98 5.70 -4.26 -21.05
N SER A 99 5.37 -3.57 -19.97
CA SER A 99 4.57 -4.16 -18.89
C SER A 99 3.76 -3.09 -18.16
N ASP A 100 2.87 -3.53 -17.27
CA ASP A 100 2.11 -2.63 -16.41
C ASP A 100 2.95 -2.22 -15.19
N ALA A 101 4.11 -1.64 -15.46
CA ALA A 101 5.02 -1.16 -14.41
C ALA A 101 5.42 0.28 -14.70
N ALA A 102 5.67 1.01 -13.64
CA ALA A 102 6.12 2.40 -13.70
C ALA A 102 6.94 2.76 -12.48
N LEU A 103 7.78 3.76 -12.62
CA LEU A 103 8.58 4.32 -11.52
C LEU A 103 8.18 5.76 -11.30
N LEU A 104 7.96 6.11 -10.05
CA LEU A 104 7.67 7.47 -9.62
C LEU A 104 8.91 8.05 -8.93
N HIS A 105 9.36 9.21 -9.37
CA HIS A 105 10.53 9.86 -8.79
C HIS A 105 10.11 10.86 -7.71
N LEU A 106 10.78 10.78 -6.56
CA LEU A 106 10.53 11.68 -5.43
C LEU A 106 11.52 12.85 -5.47
N THR A 107 11.05 14.02 -5.03
CA THR A 107 11.87 15.24 -5.05
C THR A 107 13.04 15.19 -4.08
N VAL A 108 12.93 14.42 -3.00
CA VAL A 108 13.99 14.24 -2.00
C VAL A 108 14.14 12.79 -1.64
N PRO A 109 15.32 12.36 -1.20
CA PRO A 109 15.52 10.95 -0.84
C PRO A 109 14.82 10.59 0.46
N VAL A 110 14.34 9.36 0.52
CA VAL A 110 13.83 8.75 1.74
C VAL A 110 15.03 8.24 2.52
N THR A 111 15.20 8.70 3.75
CA THR A 111 16.40 8.37 4.54
C THR A 111 16.13 7.48 5.74
N ASP A 112 14.88 7.30 6.11
CA ASP A 112 14.49 6.52 7.30
C ASP A 112 13.96 5.12 6.98
N THR A 113 13.96 4.74 5.73
CA THR A 113 13.41 3.47 5.28
C THR A 113 14.36 2.83 4.28
N LYS A 114 14.74 1.61 4.54
CA LYS A 114 15.56 0.86 3.59
C LYS A 114 14.70 0.40 2.43
N PRO A 115 15.08 0.71 1.19
CA PRO A 115 14.31 0.26 0.03
C PRO A 115 14.21 -1.25 -0.05
N ALA A 116 13.12 -1.73 -0.64
CA ALA A 116 12.94 -3.14 -0.90
C ALA A 116 13.90 -3.61 -1.99
N GLU A 117 14.34 -4.84 -1.86
CA GLU A 117 15.17 -5.46 -2.89
C GLU A 117 14.29 -6.18 -3.88
N ILE A 118 14.56 -6.00 -5.16
CA ILE A 118 13.88 -6.75 -6.21
C ILE A 118 14.64 -8.04 -6.40
N SER A 119 13.94 -9.17 -6.25
CA SER A 119 14.56 -10.48 -6.39
C SER A 119 15.04 -10.71 -7.82
N THR A 120 16.19 -11.32 -7.96
CA THR A 120 16.72 -11.76 -9.25
C THR A 120 16.34 -13.20 -9.55
N GLN A 121 15.63 -13.86 -8.65
CA GLN A 121 15.23 -15.26 -8.82
C GLN A 121 13.72 -15.37 -8.93
N VAL A 122 13.27 -16.25 -9.81
CA VAL A 122 11.86 -16.57 -9.94
C VAL A 122 11.47 -17.52 -8.81
N PRO A 123 10.44 -17.18 -8.02
CA PRO A 123 10.00 -18.08 -6.96
C PRO A 123 9.44 -19.39 -7.55
N GLU A 124 9.62 -20.47 -6.82
CA GLU A 124 9.03 -21.73 -7.22
C GLU A 124 7.50 -21.68 -7.09
N PRO A 125 6.77 -22.35 -7.96
CA PRO A 125 5.31 -22.43 -7.84
C PRO A 125 4.91 -22.99 -6.48
N GLY A 126 3.88 -22.42 -5.89
CA GLY A 126 3.37 -22.82 -4.58
C GLY A 126 4.02 -22.14 -3.39
N LYS A 127 5.05 -21.33 -3.62
CA LYS A 127 5.62 -20.53 -2.53
C LYS A 127 4.63 -19.46 -2.08
N ARG A 128 4.59 -19.23 -0.79
CA ARG A 128 3.73 -18.21 -0.22
C ARG A 128 4.39 -16.84 -0.33
N GLY A 129 3.57 -15.84 -0.51
CA GLY A 129 3.99 -14.45 -0.46
C GLY A 129 3.03 -13.63 0.36
N THR A 130 3.39 -12.40 0.64
CA THR A 130 2.52 -11.44 1.32
C THR A 130 2.24 -10.30 0.38
N LEU A 131 0.96 -9.99 0.21
CA LEU A 131 0.53 -8.88 -0.61
C LEU A 131 0.16 -7.72 0.29
N TYR A 132 0.78 -6.57 0.11
CA TYR A 132 0.50 -5.35 0.85
C TYR A 132 -0.24 -4.35 -0.02
N GLY A 133 -1.12 -3.59 0.57
CA GLY A 133 -1.80 -2.53 -0.14
C GLY A 133 -2.46 -1.53 0.81
N TRP A 134 -2.65 -0.32 0.33
CA TRP A 134 -3.38 0.72 1.02
C TRP A 134 -4.77 0.85 0.42
N SER A 135 -5.77 1.08 1.26
CA SER A 135 -7.11 1.40 0.79
C SER A 135 -7.35 2.90 0.95
N SER A 136 -8.28 3.41 0.16
CA SER A 136 -8.65 4.82 0.22
C SER A 136 -9.27 5.25 1.57
N SER A 137 -9.71 4.29 2.36
CA SER A 137 -10.27 4.55 3.68
C SER A 137 -9.26 4.50 4.81
N SER A 138 -8.01 4.23 4.52
CA SER A 138 -6.96 4.11 5.52
C SER A 138 -6.10 5.36 5.65
N SER A 139 -6.56 6.49 5.19
CA SER A 139 -5.83 7.75 5.29
C SER A 139 -6.09 8.47 6.61
#